data_c76394fe0ab1987d1f1b8e7303aaf92c
#
_entry.id   c76394fe0ab1987d1f1b8e7303aaf92c
#
_cell.length_a   1.000
_cell.length_b   1.000
_cell.length_c   1.000
_cell.angle_alpha   90.00
_cell.angle_beta   90.00
_cell.angle_gamma   90.00
#
_symmetry.space_group_name_H-M   'P 1'
#
loop_
_entity.id
_entity.type
_entity.pdbx_description
1 polymer ?
#
loop_
_entity_poly.entity_id
_entity_poly.type
_entity_poly.pdbx_seq_one_letter_code
_entity_poly.pdbx_strand_id
1 'polypeptide(L)'
;PVRIYDLATRMISLSGRRPGIDIDIVEVGLRPGEKLYEELLNNKEMTMATRHNKIMIAKVRVYDYGDVAQHIERLRNLTEAGEYHDIVAEMKRLVPEFKSKNSVWESIDSEINQEEVIHEIPRPATV
;
A
#
# COMPACT_ATOMS: atom_id res chain seq x y z
N PRO A 1 -22.08 -2.17 4.63
CA PRO A 1 -21.15 -1.24 5.27
C PRO A 1 -21.49 -1.14 6.76
N VAL A 2 -20.48 -1.17 7.62
CA VAL A 2 -20.62 -0.99 9.06
C VAL A 2 -19.87 0.28 9.45
N ARG A 3 -20.52 1.15 10.22
CA ARG A 3 -19.86 2.33 10.74
C ARG A 3 -18.95 1.93 11.89
N ILE A 4 -17.66 2.30 11.82
CA ILE A 4 -16.66 1.92 12.85
C ILE A 4 -17.05 2.46 14.23
N TYR A 5 -17.63 3.66 14.31
CA TYR A 5 -18.12 4.24 15.55
C TYR A 5 -19.21 3.34 16.21
N ASP A 6 -20.15 2.85 15.41
CA ASP A 6 -21.22 1.96 15.92
C ASP A 6 -20.64 0.61 16.38
N LEU A 7 -19.62 0.11 15.68
CA LEU A 7 -18.92 -1.12 16.08
C LEU A 7 -18.22 -0.91 17.42
N ALA A 8 -17.45 0.17 17.58
CA ALA A 8 -16.75 0.50 18.82
C ALA A 8 -17.73 0.63 20.00
N THR A 9 -18.85 1.35 19.79
CA THR A 9 -19.92 1.49 20.78
C THR A 9 -20.48 0.13 21.24
N ARG A 10 -20.74 -0.77 20.28
CA ARG A 10 -21.23 -2.12 20.59
C ARG A 10 -20.19 -2.96 21.34
N MET A 11 -18.92 -2.88 20.95
CA MET A 11 -17.84 -3.60 21.63
C MET A 11 -17.69 -3.15 23.09
N ILE A 12 -17.76 -1.84 23.37
CA ILE A 12 -17.72 -1.30 24.73
C ILE A 12 -18.91 -1.82 25.52
N SER A 13 -20.11 -1.77 24.96
CA SER A 13 -21.32 -2.27 25.64
C SER A 13 -21.27 -3.77 25.92
N LEU A 14 -20.77 -4.58 24.97
CA LEU A 14 -20.59 -6.03 25.15
C LEU A 14 -19.55 -6.37 26.23
N SER A 15 -18.58 -5.49 26.50
CA SER A 15 -17.65 -5.65 27.61
C SER A 15 -18.24 -5.29 28.98
N GLY A 16 -19.54 -4.96 29.04
CA GLY A 16 -20.21 -4.54 30.26
C GLY A 16 -19.94 -3.10 30.67
N ARG A 17 -19.33 -2.31 29.79
CA ARG A 17 -18.98 -0.91 30.05
C ARG A 17 -19.88 0.05 29.26
N ARG A 18 -19.93 1.31 29.69
CA ARG A 18 -20.79 2.33 29.08
C ARG A 18 -19.96 3.27 28.21
N PRO A 19 -20.25 3.40 26.89
CA PRO A 19 -19.60 4.35 26.00
C PRO A 19 -19.82 5.80 26.49
N GLY A 20 -18.74 6.59 26.48
CA GLY A 20 -18.77 7.99 26.92
C GLY A 20 -18.86 8.21 28.44
N ILE A 21 -18.85 7.13 29.25
CA ILE A 21 -18.83 7.18 30.71
C ILE A 21 -17.66 6.38 31.26
N ASP A 22 -17.58 5.11 30.91
CA ASP A 22 -16.52 4.21 31.39
C ASP A 22 -15.36 4.13 30.39
N ILE A 23 -15.66 4.33 29.09
CA ILE A 23 -14.67 4.40 27.97
C ILE A 23 -15.13 5.45 26.97
N ASP A 24 -14.27 6.40 26.66
CA ASP A 24 -14.49 7.39 25.61
C ASP A 24 -14.04 6.86 24.23
N ILE A 25 -14.78 7.27 23.19
CA ILE A 25 -14.39 7.07 21.79
C ILE A 25 -13.87 8.42 21.28
N VAL A 26 -12.59 8.48 20.93
CA VAL A 26 -11.94 9.70 20.45
C VAL A 26 -11.58 9.55 18.98
N GLU A 27 -12.00 10.51 18.16
CA GLU A 27 -11.57 10.61 16.76
C GLU A 27 -10.23 11.34 16.71
N VAL A 28 -9.18 10.65 16.27
CA VAL A 28 -7.81 11.20 16.26
C VAL A 28 -7.36 11.74 14.90
N GLY A 29 -8.20 11.61 13.86
CA GLY A 29 -7.85 11.97 12.48
C GLY A 29 -6.89 11.00 11.81
N LEU A 30 -6.39 11.38 10.63
CA LEU A 30 -5.44 10.58 9.86
C LEU A 30 -4.03 10.70 10.42
N ARG A 31 -3.34 9.58 10.52
CA ARG A 31 -1.91 9.55 10.85
C ARG A 31 -1.07 9.77 9.59
N PRO A 32 0.20 10.25 9.72
CA PRO A 32 1.10 10.30 8.59
C PRO A 32 1.22 8.94 7.89
N GLY A 33 1.09 8.92 6.56
CA GLY A 33 1.12 7.69 5.75
C GLY A 33 -0.19 6.90 5.72
N GLU A 34 -1.22 7.27 6.49
CA GLU A 34 -2.51 6.59 6.50
C GLU A 34 -3.35 6.98 5.28
N LYS A 35 -3.91 5.99 4.59
CA LYS A 35 -4.79 6.20 3.43
C LYS A 35 -6.19 6.60 3.87
N LEU A 36 -6.78 7.59 3.19
CA LEU A 36 -8.17 7.98 3.41
C LEU A 36 -9.17 6.91 2.97
N TYR A 37 -8.82 6.16 1.94
CA TYR A 37 -9.59 5.05 1.39
C TYR A 37 -8.68 3.85 1.14
N GLU A 38 -9.09 2.66 1.58
CA GLU A 38 -8.44 1.42 1.18
C GLU A 38 -8.70 1.13 -0.29
N GLU A 39 -7.63 0.93 -1.04
CA GLU A 39 -7.71 0.43 -2.40
C GLU A 39 -7.90 -1.09 -2.33
N LEU A 40 -9.14 -1.52 -2.31
CA LEU A 40 -9.46 -2.91 -2.57
C LEU A 40 -8.98 -3.25 -3.99
N LEU A 41 -8.54 -4.48 -4.24
CA LEU A 41 -8.22 -5.04 -5.57
C LEU A 41 -9.44 -5.03 -6.52
N ASN A 42 -10.16 -3.93 -6.55
CA ASN A 42 -11.48 -3.79 -7.16
C ASN A 42 -11.45 -3.08 -8.50
N ASN A 43 -10.26 -2.82 -9.03
CA ASN A 43 -10.12 -2.39 -10.41
C ASN A 43 -10.39 -3.61 -11.29
N LYS A 44 -11.53 -3.62 -12.02
CA LYS A 44 -11.90 -4.71 -12.92
C LYS A 44 -10.79 -5.03 -13.94
N GLU A 45 -9.92 -4.06 -14.24
CA GLU A 45 -8.74 -4.21 -15.11
C GLU A 45 -7.64 -5.06 -14.47
N MET A 46 -7.56 -5.06 -13.13
CA MET A 46 -6.54 -5.77 -12.35
C MET A 46 -7.03 -7.12 -11.81
N THR A 47 -8.22 -7.56 -12.19
CA THR A 47 -8.82 -8.80 -11.72
C THR A 47 -9.44 -9.62 -12.84
N MET A 48 -9.46 -10.94 -12.64
CA MET A 48 -10.17 -11.89 -13.50
C MET A 48 -11.34 -12.49 -12.73
N ALA A 49 -12.50 -12.58 -13.40
CA ALA A 49 -13.66 -13.23 -12.82
C ALA A 49 -13.44 -14.74 -12.66
N THR A 50 -13.99 -15.33 -11.61
CA THR A 50 -14.08 -16.78 -11.43
C THR A 50 -15.50 -17.27 -11.66
N ARG A 51 -15.73 -18.58 -11.53
CA ARG A 51 -17.07 -19.16 -11.56
C ARG A 51 -17.97 -18.67 -10.42
N HIS A 52 -17.37 -18.15 -9.35
CA HIS A 52 -18.10 -17.63 -8.21
C HIS A 52 -18.09 -16.10 -8.24
N ASN A 53 -19.28 -15.48 -8.31
CA ASN A 53 -19.45 -14.03 -8.49
C ASN A 53 -18.83 -13.13 -7.40
N LYS A 54 -18.48 -13.68 -6.25
CA LYS A 54 -17.84 -12.96 -5.14
C LYS A 54 -16.33 -13.25 -5.01
N ILE A 55 -15.78 -14.11 -5.87
CA ILE A 55 -14.36 -14.46 -5.86
C ILE A 55 -13.73 -13.98 -7.16
N MET A 56 -12.68 -13.19 -7.05
CA MET A 56 -11.91 -12.67 -8.18
C MET A 56 -10.44 -13.06 -8.02
N ILE A 57 -9.77 -13.32 -9.13
CA ILE A 57 -8.32 -13.58 -9.15
C ILE A 57 -7.62 -12.27 -9.51
N ALA A 58 -6.68 -11.83 -8.69
CA ALA A 58 -5.85 -10.68 -8.99
C ALA A 58 -4.91 -10.98 -10.18
N LYS A 59 -4.81 -10.05 -11.11
CA LYS A 59 -3.74 -10.03 -12.11
C LYS A 59 -2.51 -9.42 -11.44
N VAL A 60 -1.61 -10.25 -11.00
CA VAL A 60 -0.38 -9.80 -10.35
C VAL A 60 0.73 -9.61 -11.38
N ARG A 61 1.62 -8.65 -11.12
CA ARG A 61 2.85 -8.49 -11.88
C ARG A 61 3.76 -9.69 -11.60
N VAL A 62 4.37 -10.21 -12.65
CA VAL A 62 5.40 -11.25 -12.53
C VAL A 62 6.76 -10.56 -12.46
N TYR A 63 7.53 -10.88 -11.46
CA TYR A 63 8.88 -10.37 -11.25
C TYR A 63 9.91 -11.46 -11.54
N ASP A 64 11.07 -11.07 -12.06
CA ASP A 64 12.22 -11.95 -12.09
C ASP A 64 12.80 -12.08 -10.67
N TYR A 65 13.15 -13.30 -10.30
CA TYR A 65 13.69 -13.57 -8.95
C TYR A 65 15.03 -12.87 -8.72
N GLY A 66 15.89 -12.83 -9.75
CA GLY A 66 17.21 -12.21 -9.66
C GLY A 66 17.09 -10.70 -9.42
N ASP A 67 16.18 -10.03 -10.12
CA ASP A 67 15.92 -8.59 -9.95
C ASP A 67 15.41 -8.30 -8.54
N VAL A 68 14.43 -9.06 -8.07
CA VAL A 68 13.89 -8.89 -6.71
C VAL A 68 14.96 -9.13 -5.66
N ALA A 69 15.80 -10.16 -5.83
CA ALA A 69 16.88 -10.45 -4.89
C ALA A 69 17.89 -9.29 -4.79
N GLN A 70 18.21 -8.62 -5.92
CA GLN A 70 19.09 -7.45 -5.92
C GLN A 70 18.46 -6.26 -5.18
N HIS A 71 17.17 -6.00 -5.37
CA HIS A 71 16.44 -4.96 -4.64
C HIS A 71 16.42 -5.22 -3.13
N ILE A 72 16.18 -6.47 -2.72
CA ILE A 72 16.19 -6.85 -1.30
C ILE A 72 17.58 -6.66 -0.68
N GLU A 73 18.65 -7.06 -1.39
CA GLU A 73 20.01 -6.86 -0.91
C GLU A 73 20.37 -5.37 -0.79
N ARG A 74 19.94 -4.55 -1.74
CA ARG A 74 20.12 -3.10 -1.68
C ARG A 74 19.38 -2.50 -0.49
N LEU A 75 18.12 -2.89 -0.26
CA LEU A 75 17.33 -2.45 0.90
C LEU A 75 18.02 -2.81 2.22
N ARG A 76 18.60 -4.01 2.32
CA ARG A 76 19.37 -4.41 3.49
C ARG A 76 20.53 -3.46 3.77
N ASN A 77 21.34 -3.17 2.74
CA ASN A 77 22.51 -2.30 2.88
C ASN A 77 22.11 -0.86 3.24
N LEU A 78 21.06 -0.33 2.62
CA LEU A 78 20.52 1.00 2.93
C LEU A 78 19.97 1.08 4.37
N THR A 79 19.37 0.00 4.85
CA THR A 79 18.87 -0.07 6.24
C THR A 79 20.03 -0.06 7.24
N GLU A 80 21.11 -0.79 6.96
CA GLU A 80 22.32 -0.78 7.80
C GLU A 80 23.00 0.61 7.82
N ALA A 81 22.95 1.34 6.71
CA ALA A 81 23.48 2.70 6.59
C ALA A 81 22.56 3.78 7.20
N GLY A 82 21.29 3.50 7.45
CA GLY A 82 20.31 4.45 7.96
C GLY A 82 19.80 5.47 6.93
N GLU A 83 19.91 5.17 5.64
CA GLU A 83 19.55 6.04 4.53
C GLU A 83 18.03 5.95 4.22
N TYR A 84 17.21 6.55 5.09
CA TYR A 84 15.74 6.41 5.04
C TYR A 84 15.10 6.88 3.72
N HIS A 85 15.61 7.95 3.12
CA HIS A 85 15.12 8.45 1.83
C HIS A 85 15.32 7.39 0.73
N ASP A 86 16.51 6.82 0.66
CA ASP A 86 16.87 5.84 -0.36
C ASP A 86 16.18 4.50 -0.13
N ILE A 87 15.92 4.13 1.13
CA ILE A 87 15.08 2.96 1.47
C ILE A 87 13.69 3.12 0.86
N VAL A 88 13.03 4.28 1.06
CA VAL A 88 11.69 4.52 0.52
C VAL A 88 11.71 4.58 -1.00
N ALA A 89 12.72 5.20 -1.60
CA ALA A 89 12.90 5.24 -3.04
C ALA A 89 13.05 3.82 -3.62
N GLU A 90 13.86 2.97 -3.00
CA GLU A 90 14.07 1.58 -3.42
C GLU A 90 12.79 0.73 -3.27
N MET A 91 12.04 0.91 -2.18
CA MET A 91 10.74 0.27 -2.01
C MET A 91 9.75 0.64 -3.13
N LYS A 92 9.74 1.90 -3.55
CA LYS A 92 8.86 2.38 -4.63
C LYS A 92 9.32 1.87 -6.01
N ARG A 93 10.62 1.70 -6.25
CA ARG A 93 11.13 1.05 -7.47
C ARG A 93 10.69 -0.42 -7.55
N LEU A 94 10.77 -1.14 -6.43
CA LEU A 94 10.33 -2.53 -6.36
C LEU A 94 8.81 -2.67 -6.50
N VAL A 95 8.05 -1.73 -5.90
CA VAL A 95 6.58 -1.73 -5.90
C VAL A 95 6.07 -0.38 -6.42
N PRO A 96 6.00 -0.15 -7.76
CA PRO A 96 5.60 1.13 -8.34
C PRO A 96 4.20 1.61 -7.93
N GLU A 97 3.32 0.69 -7.51
CA GLU A 97 1.99 0.99 -6.99
C GLU A 97 2.04 1.62 -5.58
N PHE A 98 3.18 1.53 -4.89
CA PHE A 98 3.38 2.13 -3.58
C PHE A 98 3.53 3.65 -3.71
N LYS A 99 2.43 4.37 -3.53
CA LYS A 99 2.40 5.84 -3.51
C LYS A 99 2.26 6.34 -2.08
N SER A 100 3.12 7.28 -1.70
CA SER A 100 3.03 7.92 -0.38
C SER A 100 1.85 8.90 -0.35
N LYS A 101 1.13 8.92 0.78
CA LYS A 101 0.04 9.87 1.03
C LYS A 101 0.15 10.38 2.47
N ASN A 102 -0.04 11.69 2.65
CA ASN A 102 0.05 12.35 3.96
C ASN A 102 1.42 12.11 4.67
N SER A 103 2.51 12.10 3.90
CA SER A 103 3.84 11.84 4.44
C SER A 103 4.91 12.70 3.78
N VAL A 104 6.05 12.85 4.44
CA VAL A 104 7.22 13.58 3.92
C VAL A 104 7.84 12.92 2.67
N TRP A 105 7.44 11.69 2.36
CA TRP A 105 7.97 10.90 1.25
C TRP A 105 7.20 11.07 -0.07
N GLU A 106 6.24 12.00 -0.14
CA GLU A 106 5.47 12.25 -1.37
C GLU A 106 6.35 12.81 -2.49
N SER A 107 7.39 13.57 -2.17
CA SER A 107 8.34 14.09 -3.15
C SER A 107 9.01 12.99 -3.98
N ILE A 108 9.30 11.84 -3.36
CA ILE A 108 9.95 10.70 -4.02
C ILE A 108 9.09 10.13 -5.17
N ASP A 109 7.76 10.23 -5.08
CA ASP A 109 6.88 9.79 -6.17
C ASP A 109 7.10 10.59 -7.45
N SER A 110 7.45 11.87 -7.34
CA SER A 110 7.78 12.75 -8.47
C SER A 110 9.18 12.48 -9.03
N GLU A 111 10.13 12.19 -8.17
CA GLU A 111 11.52 11.87 -8.54
C GLU A 111 11.57 10.58 -9.35
N ILE A 112 10.93 9.50 -8.90
CA ILE A 112 10.92 8.20 -9.57
C ILE A 112 10.21 8.26 -10.92
N ASN A 113 9.08 8.98 -11.02
CA ASN A 113 8.38 9.13 -12.29
C ASN A 113 9.25 9.83 -13.38
N GLN A 114 10.20 10.66 -12.97
CA GLN A 114 11.16 11.28 -13.91
C GLN A 114 12.25 10.30 -14.36
N GLU A 115 12.67 9.37 -13.50
CA GLU A 115 13.66 8.34 -13.83
C GLU A 115 13.08 7.26 -14.76
N GLU A 116 11.83 6.84 -14.57
CA GLU A 116 11.15 5.81 -15.38
C GLU A 116 10.92 6.25 -16.84
N VAL A 117 10.73 7.54 -17.10
CA VAL A 117 10.60 8.09 -18.47
C VAL A 117 11.88 7.91 -19.29
N ILE A 118 13.03 7.70 -18.65
CA ILE A 118 14.34 7.51 -19.31
C ILE A 118 14.60 6.04 -19.67
N HIS A 119 13.86 5.07 -19.11
CA HIS A 119 14.06 3.63 -19.30
C HIS A 119 12.81 2.86 -19.73
N GLU A 120 12.12 3.29 -20.78
CA GLU A 120 11.22 2.39 -21.51
C GLU A 120 12.03 1.35 -22.28
N ILE A 121 12.17 0.15 -21.72
CA ILE A 121 12.66 -1.02 -22.46
C ILE A 121 11.58 -1.41 -23.47
N PRO A 122 11.90 -1.46 -24.80
CA PRO A 122 10.91 -1.84 -25.79
C PRO A 122 10.46 -3.28 -25.55
N ARG A 123 9.12 -3.49 -25.49
CA ARG A 123 8.54 -4.83 -25.38
C ARG A 123 8.98 -5.66 -26.57
N PRO A 124 9.45 -6.92 -26.39
CA PRO A 124 9.69 -7.80 -27.51
C PRO A 124 8.36 -8.02 -28.25
N ALA A 125 8.41 -7.85 -29.57
CA ALA A 125 7.28 -8.13 -30.45
C ALA A 125 6.87 -9.59 -30.26
N THR A 126 5.59 -9.79 -29.91
CA THR A 126 4.98 -11.13 -29.87
C THR A 126 4.92 -11.68 -31.28
N VAL A 127 5.56 -12.83 -31.54
CA VAL A 127 5.43 -13.64 -32.76
C VAL A 127 4.21 -14.53 -32.61
#